data_1f4bdf1cf6a7b861f9149fd142973c9a
#
_entry.id   1f4bdf1cf6a7b861f9149fd142973c9a
#
_cell.length_a   1.000
_cell.length_b   1.000
_cell.length_c   1.000
_cell.angle_alpha   90.00
_cell.angle_beta   90.00
_cell.angle_gamma   90.00
#
_symmetry.space_group_name_H-M   'P 1'
#
loop_
_entity.id
_entity.type
_entity.pdbx_description
1 polymer ?
#
loop_
_entity_poly.entity_id
_entity_poly.type
_entity_poly.pdbx_seq_one_letter_code
_entity_poly.pdbx_strand_id
1 'polypeptide(L)'
;MIGTSFHLASDTIRLRDGRMLFDDYALTGPNRKPLTVAGTVDLSDFGRVAADLALRASDFQFVDVARRERTAVYGKAFLDLDVTARGPVDALVVRGRAALLGGTDISYVMQDSPMEVRERPQNVVTFVSFRELDEEPAEQAPPREMSVGGMDVHLDVDINDDVRAGVDLSADGSNRIDV
;
A
#
# COMPACT_ATOMS: atom_id res chain seq x y z
N MET A 1 -6.60 -5.32 -9.35
CA MET A 1 -5.72 -4.37 -10.07
C MET A 1 -6.23 -2.97 -9.80
N ILE A 2 -5.42 -2.09 -9.20
CA ILE A 2 -5.81 -0.70 -8.90
C ILE A 2 -5.71 0.06 -10.23
N GLY A 3 -6.86 0.51 -10.76
CA GLY A 3 -6.97 1.12 -12.09
C GLY A 3 -6.79 2.65 -12.09
N THR A 4 -5.89 3.21 -11.26
CA THR A 4 -5.57 4.64 -11.28
C THR A 4 -4.63 4.95 -12.44
N SER A 5 -4.91 6.01 -13.21
CA SER A 5 -4.06 6.47 -14.31
C SER A 5 -3.18 7.62 -13.86
N PHE A 6 -1.89 7.53 -14.17
CA PHE A 6 -0.90 8.57 -13.90
C PHE A 6 -0.31 9.07 -15.22
N HIS A 7 0.05 10.35 -15.24
CA HIS A 7 0.73 10.96 -16.37
C HIS A 7 2.19 11.21 -16.00
N LEU A 8 3.10 10.65 -16.76
CA LEU A 8 4.52 10.90 -16.65
C LEU A 8 4.83 12.27 -17.27
N ALA A 9 5.68 13.06 -16.61
CA ALA A 9 6.19 14.29 -17.20
C ALA A 9 6.99 13.98 -18.46
N SER A 10 7.00 14.94 -19.39
CA SER A 10 7.85 14.86 -20.59
C SER A 10 9.32 15.17 -20.29
N ASP A 11 9.71 15.15 -19.01
CA ASP A 11 11.07 15.45 -18.57
C ASP A 11 12.04 14.33 -18.91
N THR A 12 13.31 14.72 -19.09
CA THR A 12 14.35 13.78 -19.49
C THR A 12 15.01 13.15 -18.26
N ILE A 13 14.90 11.85 -18.14
CA ILE A 13 15.75 11.08 -17.22
C ILE A 13 17.12 10.95 -17.88
N ARG A 14 18.17 11.45 -17.22
CA ARG A 14 19.53 11.41 -17.75
C ARG A 14 20.25 10.17 -17.28
N LEU A 15 20.79 9.41 -18.21
CA LEU A 15 21.71 8.30 -17.91
C LEU A 15 23.13 8.74 -18.27
N ARG A 16 24.01 8.82 -17.28
CA ARG A 16 25.41 9.21 -17.44
C ARG A 16 26.29 8.33 -16.55
N ASP A 17 27.33 7.77 -17.12
CA ASP A 17 28.34 6.95 -16.42
C ASP A 17 27.70 5.84 -15.55
N GLY A 18 26.67 5.16 -16.07
CA GLY A 18 25.95 4.12 -15.33
C GLY A 18 25.01 4.65 -14.25
N ARG A 19 24.82 5.98 -14.13
CA ARG A 19 23.92 6.59 -13.17
C ARG A 19 22.71 7.21 -13.84
N MET A 20 21.53 6.89 -13.33
CA MET A 20 20.28 7.52 -13.70
C MET A 20 20.04 8.72 -12.77
N LEU A 21 19.86 9.90 -13.37
CA LEU A 21 19.62 11.15 -12.63
C LEU A 21 18.18 11.60 -12.85
N PHE A 22 17.52 11.86 -11.73
CA PHE A 22 16.19 12.44 -11.68
C PHE A 22 16.31 13.89 -11.20
N ASP A 23 15.92 14.83 -12.04
CA ASP A 23 15.94 16.26 -11.77
C ASP A 23 14.50 16.75 -11.61
N ASP A 24 13.96 16.57 -10.40
CA ASP A 24 12.55 16.84 -10.06
C ASP A 24 11.55 16.18 -11.03
N TYR A 25 11.80 14.93 -11.38
CA TYR A 25 10.93 14.20 -12.31
C TYR A 25 9.53 14.06 -11.75
N ALA A 26 8.53 14.53 -12.50
CA ALA A 26 7.16 14.61 -12.03
C ALA A 26 6.27 13.47 -12.55
N LEU A 27 5.59 12.80 -11.64
CA LEU A 27 4.49 11.90 -11.90
C LEU A 27 3.18 12.63 -11.50
N THR A 28 2.31 12.91 -12.44
CA THR A 28 1.08 13.65 -12.19
C THR A 28 -0.08 12.71 -11.93
N GLY A 29 -0.76 12.90 -10.80
CA GLY A 29 -1.95 12.15 -10.41
C GLY A 29 -3.22 12.59 -11.16
N PRO A 30 -4.35 11.91 -10.94
CA PRO A 30 -5.64 12.25 -11.54
C PRO A 30 -6.10 13.67 -11.24
N ASN A 31 -5.81 14.20 -10.05
CA ASN A 31 -6.09 15.57 -9.65
C ASN A 31 -5.11 16.62 -10.18
N ARG A 32 -4.22 16.24 -11.08
CA ARG A 32 -3.16 17.07 -11.69
C ARG A 32 -2.10 17.58 -10.70
N LYS A 33 -2.03 17.02 -9.51
CA LYS A 33 -0.95 17.30 -8.56
C LYS A 33 0.22 16.37 -8.84
N PRO A 34 1.47 16.87 -8.76
CA PRO A 34 2.63 16.04 -9.00
C PRO A 34 3.12 15.33 -7.74
N LEU A 35 3.65 14.14 -7.93
CA LEU A 35 4.65 13.54 -7.07
C LEU A 35 5.99 13.75 -7.77
N THR A 36 6.92 14.41 -7.11
CA THR A 36 8.26 14.69 -7.63
C THR A 36 9.28 13.70 -7.10
N VAL A 37 10.17 13.26 -7.97
CA VAL A 37 11.30 12.38 -7.66
C VAL A 37 12.58 13.11 -8.03
N ALA A 38 13.47 13.31 -7.07
CA ALA A 38 14.79 13.91 -7.27
C ALA A 38 15.86 12.98 -6.74
N GLY A 39 17.03 12.95 -7.38
CA GLY A 39 18.17 12.16 -6.93
C GLY A 39 18.76 11.25 -7.97
N THR A 40 19.39 10.17 -7.54
CA THR A 40 20.16 9.29 -8.42
C THR A 40 19.92 7.82 -8.12
N VAL A 41 20.01 6.99 -9.19
CA VAL A 41 20.11 5.54 -9.08
C VAL A 41 21.40 5.10 -9.77
N ASP A 42 22.28 4.46 -9.04
CA ASP A 42 23.54 3.93 -9.55
C ASP A 42 23.31 2.52 -10.12
N LEU A 43 23.49 2.40 -11.41
CA LEU A 43 23.35 1.17 -12.20
C LEU A 43 24.70 0.70 -12.77
N SER A 44 25.81 1.30 -12.32
CA SER A 44 27.16 0.97 -12.83
C SER A 44 27.53 -0.48 -12.57
N ASP A 45 26.99 -1.07 -11.50
CA ASP A 45 27.05 -2.49 -11.21
C ASP A 45 25.62 -3.04 -10.99
N PHE A 46 25.11 -3.79 -11.94
CA PHE A 46 23.77 -4.39 -11.85
C PHE A 46 23.63 -5.41 -10.71
N GLY A 47 24.74 -5.95 -10.19
CA GLY A 47 24.74 -6.79 -8.99
C GLY A 47 24.64 -5.98 -7.69
N ARG A 48 24.78 -4.64 -7.76
CA ARG A 48 24.84 -3.75 -6.61
C ARG A 48 24.19 -2.39 -6.89
N VAL A 49 22.96 -2.43 -7.33
CA VAL A 49 22.18 -1.21 -7.60
C VAL A 49 21.95 -0.44 -6.30
N ALA A 50 22.23 0.86 -6.30
CA ALA A 50 22.02 1.74 -5.17
C ALA A 50 21.18 2.95 -5.56
N ALA A 51 20.35 3.43 -4.64
CA ALA A 51 19.51 4.59 -4.82
C ALA A 51 19.81 5.67 -3.76
N ASP A 52 19.73 6.92 -4.16
CA ASP A 52 19.63 8.10 -3.29
C ASP A 52 18.55 9.00 -3.90
N LEU A 53 17.32 8.81 -3.41
CA LEU A 53 16.12 9.44 -3.96
C LEU A 53 15.38 10.21 -2.87
N ALA A 54 14.85 11.36 -3.25
CA ALA A 54 13.87 12.12 -2.49
C ALA A 54 12.56 12.16 -3.26
N LEU A 55 11.47 11.81 -2.58
CA LEU A 55 10.11 11.82 -3.11
C LEU A 55 9.30 12.85 -2.35
N ARG A 56 8.65 13.77 -3.06
CA ARG A 56 7.79 14.79 -2.48
C ARG A 56 6.47 14.87 -3.22
N ALA A 57 5.41 15.01 -2.46
CA ALA A 57 4.08 15.24 -3.01
C ALA A 57 3.27 16.10 -2.04
N SER A 58 2.38 16.91 -2.59
CA SER A 58 1.37 17.63 -1.81
C SER A 58 0.02 17.47 -2.48
N ASP A 59 -0.97 17.03 -1.71
CA ASP A 59 -2.33 16.76 -2.20
C ASP A 59 -2.33 15.81 -3.43
N PHE A 60 -1.45 14.82 -3.42
CA PHE A 60 -1.31 13.89 -4.53
C PHE A 60 -2.39 12.81 -4.47
N GLN A 61 -3.20 12.72 -5.51
CA GLN A 61 -4.20 11.67 -5.63
C GLN A 61 -3.55 10.39 -6.15
N PHE A 62 -3.38 9.39 -5.28
CA PHE A 62 -2.75 8.13 -5.65
C PHE A 62 -3.75 7.00 -5.91
N VAL A 63 -5.02 7.20 -5.51
CA VAL A 63 -6.13 6.32 -5.85
C VAL A 63 -7.26 7.13 -6.46
N ASP A 64 -7.75 6.70 -7.63
CA ASP A 64 -8.97 7.19 -8.28
C ASP A 64 -9.59 6.02 -9.06
N VAL A 65 -10.36 5.23 -8.36
CA VAL A 65 -10.92 3.98 -8.89
C VAL A 65 -12.44 4.01 -8.73
N ALA A 66 -13.14 4.02 -9.85
CA ALA A 66 -14.59 3.89 -9.83
C ALA A 66 -15.00 2.46 -9.42
N ARG A 67 -16.11 2.38 -8.68
CA ARG A 67 -16.71 1.10 -8.33
C ARG A 67 -17.18 0.37 -9.61
N ARG A 68 -16.80 -0.90 -9.74
CA ARG A 68 -17.23 -1.81 -10.81
C ARG A 68 -17.42 -3.21 -10.23
N GLU A 69 -18.18 -4.08 -10.89
CA GLU A 69 -18.51 -5.43 -10.42
C GLU A 69 -17.30 -6.31 -10.02
N ARG A 70 -16.11 -6.05 -10.55
CA ARG A 70 -14.89 -6.82 -10.27
C ARG A 70 -13.82 -6.01 -9.55
N THR A 71 -14.18 -4.86 -8.99
CA THR A 71 -13.23 -3.98 -8.31
C THR A 71 -13.15 -4.39 -6.84
N ALA A 72 -12.00 -4.87 -6.40
CA ALA A 72 -11.79 -5.23 -5.00
C ALA A 72 -11.57 -4.00 -4.10
N VAL A 73 -10.99 -2.92 -4.65
CA VAL A 73 -10.77 -1.65 -3.95
C VAL A 73 -11.22 -0.52 -4.86
N TYR A 74 -12.08 0.36 -4.37
CA TYR A 74 -12.51 1.56 -5.10
C TYR A 74 -12.51 2.78 -4.18
N GLY A 75 -12.59 3.97 -4.79
CA GLY A 75 -12.64 5.25 -4.10
C GLY A 75 -11.54 6.19 -4.53
N LYS A 76 -11.26 7.15 -3.68
CA LYS A 76 -10.23 8.16 -3.88
C LYS A 76 -9.34 8.24 -2.66
N ALA A 77 -8.05 8.47 -2.89
CA ALA A 77 -7.12 8.70 -1.80
C ALA A 77 -6.08 9.75 -2.16
N PHE A 78 -5.80 10.60 -1.19
CA PHE A 78 -4.91 11.76 -1.31
C PHE A 78 -3.85 11.70 -0.22
N LEU A 79 -2.63 12.03 -0.58
CA LEU A 79 -1.51 12.05 0.37
C LEU A 79 -0.59 13.26 0.19
N ASP A 80 -0.02 13.70 1.30
CA ASP A 80 1.23 14.44 1.33
C ASP A 80 2.37 13.46 1.61
N LEU A 81 3.52 13.68 0.99
CA LEU A 81 4.68 12.80 1.09
C LEU A 81 5.97 13.63 1.09
N ASP A 82 6.85 13.37 2.06
CA ASP A 82 8.24 13.83 2.06
C ASP A 82 9.11 12.68 2.57
N VAL A 83 9.66 11.91 1.64
CA VAL A 83 10.37 10.66 1.91
C VAL A 83 11.70 10.65 1.19
N THR A 84 12.73 10.13 1.85
CA THR A 84 14.03 9.82 1.27
C THR A 84 14.27 8.32 1.30
N ALA A 85 14.85 7.78 0.22
CA ALA A 85 15.21 6.38 0.09
C ALA A 85 16.69 6.27 -0.31
N ARG A 86 17.53 5.69 0.56
CA ARG A 86 18.98 5.66 0.38
C ARG A 86 19.56 4.29 0.64
N GLY A 87 20.54 3.92 -0.16
CA GLY A 87 21.33 2.69 0.00
C GLY A 87 21.16 1.69 -1.14
N PRO A 88 21.78 0.52 -0.99
CA PRO A 88 21.57 -0.59 -1.93
C PRO A 88 20.11 -1.03 -1.95
N VAL A 89 19.60 -1.46 -3.11
CA VAL A 89 18.18 -1.84 -3.28
C VAL A 89 17.78 -3.01 -2.38
N ASP A 90 18.73 -3.88 -2.04
CA ASP A 90 18.59 -5.00 -1.13
C ASP A 90 18.72 -4.64 0.37
N ALA A 91 19.15 -3.41 0.68
CA ALA A 91 19.28 -2.86 2.04
C ALA A 91 18.90 -1.37 2.06
N LEU A 92 17.79 -1.01 1.42
CA LEU A 92 17.33 0.36 1.28
C LEU A 92 16.84 0.93 2.60
N VAL A 93 17.32 2.11 2.95
CA VAL A 93 16.88 2.87 4.13
C VAL A 93 15.89 3.94 3.68
N VAL A 94 14.66 3.81 4.13
CA VAL A 94 13.55 4.75 3.83
C VAL A 94 13.21 5.54 5.08
N ARG A 95 13.19 6.86 4.97
CA ARG A 95 12.91 7.79 6.07
C ARG A 95 12.03 8.92 5.58
N GLY A 96 11.07 9.36 6.40
CA GLY A 96 10.27 10.52 6.07
C GLY A 96 8.91 10.55 6.73
N ARG A 97 8.02 11.34 6.13
CA ARG A 97 6.64 11.51 6.58
C ARG A 97 5.68 11.30 5.43
N ALA A 98 4.53 10.76 5.76
CA ALA A 98 3.38 10.66 4.88
C ALA A 98 2.13 11.10 5.66
N ALA A 99 1.25 11.86 5.02
CA ALA A 99 -0.04 12.21 5.60
C ALA A 99 -1.16 11.78 4.66
N LEU A 100 -2.09 11.01 5.18
CA LEU A 100 -3.32 10.67 4.46
C LEU A 100 -4.32 11.81 4.67
N LEU A 101 -4.70 12.46 3.56
CA LEU A 101 -5.45 13.72 3.62
C LEU A 101 -6.95 13.50 3.68
N GLY A 102 -7.65 14.52 4.22
CA GLY A 102 -9.10 14.60 4.17
C GLY A 102 -9.63 14.53 2.73
N GLY A 103 -10.86 14.00 2.58
CA GLY A 103 -11.41 13.67 1.26
C GLY A 103 -10.99 12.30 0.72
N THR A 104 -10.11 11.59 1.41
CA THR A 104 -9.84 10.18 1.18
C THR A 104 -11.08 9.36 1.59
N ASP A 105 -11.59 8.58 0.65
CA ASP A 105 -12.70 7.63 0.86
C ASP A 105 -12.39 6.36 0.07
N ILE A 106 -11.95 5.33 0.75
CA ILE A 106 -11.59 4.05 0.16
C ILE A 106 -12.51 2.96 0.69
N SER A 107 -13.02 2.13 -0.20
CA SER A 107 -13.81 0.95 0.14
C SER A 107 -13.17 -0.32 -0.39
N TYR A 108 -13.09 -1.31 0.45
CA TYR A 108 -12.73 -2.67 0.08
C TYR A 108 -13.98 -3.53 -0.10
N VAL A 109 -14.12 -4.15 -1.24
CA VAL A 109 -15.22 -5.09 -1.51
C VAL A 109 -14.78 -6.49 -1.12
N MET A 110 -15.40 -7.03 -0.08
CA MET A 110 -15.20 -8.41 0.28
C MET A 110 -15.88 -9.28 -0.80
N GLN A 111 -15.07 -9.83 -1.70
CA GLN A 111 -15.59 -10.81 -2.65
C GLN A 111 -15.87 -12.07 -1.85
N ASP A 112 -17.15 -12.40 -1.71
CA ASP A 112 -17.54 -13.72 -1.24
C ASP A 112 -16.85 -14.74 -2.16
N SER A 113 -15.82 -15.37 -1.67
CA SER A 113 -15.43 -16.65 -2.25
C SER A 113 -16.70 -17.51 -2.17
N PRO A 114 -17.19 -18.05 -3.30
CA PRO A 114 -18.25 -19.02 -3.18
C PRO A 114 -17.75 -20.04 -2.16
N MET A 115 -18.39 -20.08 -1.00
CA MET A 115 -18.21 -21.21 -0.11
C MET A 115 -18.55 -22.40 -0.99
N GLU A 116 -17.53 -23.15 -1.43
CA GLU A 116 -17.76 -24.51 -1.84
C GLU A 116 -18.45 -25.13 -0.63
N VAL A 117 -19.74 -25.30 -0.75
CA VAL A 117 -20.50 -26.19 0.13
C VAL A 117 -19.94 -27.57 -0.21
N ARG A 118 -18.77 -27.89 0.37
CA ARG A 118 -18.33 -29.26 0.45
C ARG A 118 -19.47 -29.95 1.17
N GLU A 119 -20.24 -30.70 0.42
CA GLU A 119 -21.21 -31.63 0.98
C GLU A 119 -20.52 -32.30 2.16
N ARG A 120 -20.95 -31.90 3.37
CA ARG A 120 -20.50 -32.59 4.59
C ARG A 120 -20.90 -34.03 4.42
N PRO A 121 -19.99 -34.98 4.45
CA PRO A 121 -20.40 -36.37 4.56
C PRO A 121 -21.25 -36.46 5.81
N GLN A 122 -22.52 -36.75 5.61
CA GLN A 122 -23.46 -37.06 6.69
C GLN A 122 -22.90 -38.28 7.42
N ASN A 123 -22.46 -38.06 8.63
CA ASN A 123 -22.04 -39.03 9.66
C ASN A 123 -20.58 -38.87 10.13
N VAL A 124 -20.26 -37.75 10.75
CA VAL A 124 -19.26 -37.74 11.83
C VAL A 124 -19.72 -36.80 12.92
N VAL A 125 -20.49 -37.28 13.85
CA VAL A 125 -20.67 -36.64 15.14
C VAL A 125 -19.48 -37.06 15.99
N THR A 126 -18.44 -36.26 16.02
CA THR A 126 -17.33 -36.48 16.96
C THR A 126 -17.65 -35.70 18.21
N PHE A 127 -18.02 -36.41 19.27
CA PHE A 127 -18.13 -35.84 20.62
C PHE A 127 -16.72 -35.50 21.10
N VAL A 128 -16.35 -34.24 21.10
CA VAL A 128 -15.14 -33.76 21.78
C VAL A 128 -15.50 -33.55 23.26
N SER A 129 -14.81 -34.31 24.12
CA SER A 129 -14.92 -34.17 25.58
C SER A 129 -14.31 -32.83 26.00
N PHE A 130 -15.09 -31.92 26.56
CA PHE A 130 -14.66 -30.62 27.12
C PHE A 130 -13.87 -30.74 28.44
N ARG A 131 -12.93 -31.66 28.52
CA ARG A 131 -12.07 -31.79 29.69
C ARG A 131 -10.60 -31.66 29.28
N GLU A 132 -10.18 -30.47 28.93
CA GLU A 132 -8.77 -30.02 28.91
C GLU A 132 -8.69 -28.69 28.13
N LEU A 133 -9.35 -27.66 28.70
CA LEU A 133 -8.98 -26.29 28.47
C LEU A 133 -8.23 -25.85 29.73
N ASP A 134 -7.04 -26.37 29.93
CA ASP A 134 -6.04 -25.71 30.73
C ASP A 134 -5.60 -24.47 29.99
N GLU A 135 -5.93 -23.33 30.54
CA GLU A 135 -5.53 -22.01 30.11
C GLU A 135 -4.01 -21.88 30.18
N GLU A 136 -3.32 -22.16 29.09
CA GLU A 136 -2.00 -21.58 28.91
C GLU A 136 -2.17 -20.08 28.65
N PRO A 137 -1.50 -19.20 29.44
CA PRO A 137 -1.54 -17.77 29.17
C PRO A 137 -1.01 -17.53 27.75
N ALA A 138 -1.83 -16.90 26.93
CA ALA A 138 -1.42 -16.48 25.59
C ALA A 138 -0.17 -15.61 25.73
N GLU A 139 0.98 -16.19 25.46
CA GLU A 139 2.24 -15.49 25.30
C GLU A 139 2.00 -14.45 24.20
N GLN A 140 1.98 -13.19 24.59
CA GLN A 140 1.84 -12.08 23.66
C GLN A 140 3.01 -12.20 22.70
N ALA A 141 2.72 -12.70 21.50
CA ALA A 141 3.73 -12.75 20.44
C ALA A 141 4.31 -11.33 20.28
N PRO A 142 5.64 -11.18 20.28
CA PRO A 142 6.25 -9.87 20.08
C PRO A 142 5.74 -9.29 18.78
N PRO A 143 5.59 -7.95 18.70
CA PRO A 143 5.14 -7.30 17.47
C PRO A 143 6.02 -7.82 16.32
N ARG A 144 5.37 -8.42 15.31
CA ARG A 144 6.08 -8.90 14.13
C ARG A 144 6.64 -7.68 13.42
N GLU A 145 7.94 -7.48 13.55
CA GLU A 145 8.67 -6.56 12.67
C GLU A 145 8.44 -7.06 11.24
N MET A 146 7.68 -6.29 10.47
CA MET A 146 7.53 -6.56 9.04
C MET A 146 8.84 -6.20 8.35
N SER A 147 9.77 -7.15 8.30
CA SER A 147 10.95 -7.08 7.46
C SER A 147 10.51 -7.25 6.01
N VAL A 148 10.36 -6.15 5.31
CA VAL A 148 10.17 -6.16 3.86
C VAL A 148 11.57 -6.35 3.25
N GLY A 149 11.99 -7.61 3.15
CA GLY A 149 13.14 -8.05 2.36
C GLY A 149 14.38 -7.15 2.40
N GLY A 150 14.96 -6.89 3.57
CA GLY A 150 16.19 -6.10 3.69
C GLY A 150 16.02 -4.57 3.69
N MET A 151 14.80 -4.04 3.59
CA MET A 151 14.52 -2.61 3.69
C MET A 151 14.34 -2.19 5.15
N ASP A 152 14.97 -1.09 5.54
CA ASP A 152 14.77 -0.41 6.82
C ASP A 152 13.86 0.81 6.61
N VAL A 153 12.60 0.71 7.03
CA VAL A 153 11.57 1.72 6.78
C VAL A 153 11.14 2.39 8.09
N HIS A 154 11.36 3.70 8.19
CA HIS A 154 10.81 4.55 9.25
C HIS A 154 10.02 5.69 8.61
N LEU A 155 8.72 5.59 8.71
CA LEU A 155 7.79 6.60 8.22
C LEU A 155 6.88 7.05 9.36
N ASP A 156 6.84 8.35 9.60
CA ASP A 156 5.78 8.95 10.40
C ASP A 156 4.54 9.09 9.51
N VAL A 157 3.44 8.48 9.94
CA VAL A 157 2.20 8.50 9.16
C VAL A 157 1.12 9.23 9.93
N ASP A 158 0.68 10.37 9.39
CA ASP A 158 -0.45 11.13 9.91
C ASP A 158 -1.72 10.77 9.13
N ILE A 159 -2.84 10.62 9.83
CA ILE A 159 -4.14 10.36 9.22
C ILE A 159 -5.09 11.45 9.67
N ASN A 160 -5.63 12.22 8.71
CA ASN A 160 -6.61 13.26 8.99
C ASN A 160 -7.96 12.69 9.45
N ASP A 161 -8.66 13.41 10.30
CA ASP A 161 -9.96 13.02 10.88
C ASP A 161 -11.06 12.79 9.83
N ASP A 162 -10.94 13.42 8.64
CA ASP A 162 -11.89 13.29 7.54
C ASP A 162 -11.60 12.10 6.58
N VAL A 163 -10.62 11.26 6.92
CA VAL A 163 -10.34 10.04 6.16
C VAL A 163 -11.41 9.00 6.45
N ARG A 164 -11.95 8.42 5.40
CA ARG A 164 -12.95 7.35 5.48
C ARG A 164 -12.44 6.07 4.87
N ALA A 165 -12.59 4.99 5.59
CA ALA A 165 -12.36 3.66 5.10
C ALA A 165 -13.63 2.83 5.30
N GLY A 166 -14.00 2.02 4.33
CA GLY A 166 -15.19 1.20 4.42
C GLY A 166 -14.93 -0.21 3.89
N VAL A 167 -15.70 -1.15 4.40
CA VAL A 167 -15.74 -2.53 3.90
C VAL A 167 -17.12 -2.79 3.33
N ASP A 168 -17.17 -3.10 2.05
CA ASP A 168 -18.37 -3.53 1.34
C ASP A 168 -18.50 -5.05 1.49
N LEU A 169 -19.50 -5.49 2.23
CA LEU A 169 -19.77 -6.92 2.45
C LEU A 169 -20.57 -7.57 1.32
N SER A 170 -21.05 -6.76 0.37
CA SER A 170 -21.83 -7.24 -0.77
C SER A 170 -21.32 -6.63 -2.06
N ALA A 171 -21.35 -7.41 -3.13
CA ALA A 171 -20.94 -6.95 -4.46
C ALA A 171 -21.84 -5.81 -5.01
N ASP A 172 -23.08 -5.69 -4.53
CA ASP A 172 -24.04 -4.64 -4.91
C ASP A 172 -23.94 -3.35 -4.07
N GLY A 173 -23.16 -3.35 -2.96
CA GLY A 173 -22.97 -2.21 -2.06
C GLY A 173 -24.12 -1.93 -1.12
N SER A 174 -25.01 -2.86 -0.95
CA SER A 174 -26.14 -2.73 -0.01
C SER A 174 -25.71 -2.83 1.46
N ASN A 175 -24.52 -3.38 1.75
CA ASN A 175 -23.99 -3.61 3.08
C ASN A 175 -22.55 -3.04 3.22
N ARG A 176 -22.42 -1.73 3.39
CA ARG A 176 -21.16 -1.06 3.69
C ARG A 176 -21.03 -0.81 5.19
N ILE A 177 -19.89 -1.12 5.76
CA ILE A 177 -19.49 -0.75 7.12
C ILE A 177 -18.40 0.31 6.99
N ASP A 178 -18.64 1.51 7.53
CA ASP A 178 -17.63 2.57 7.64
C ASP A 178 -16.88 2.42 8.97
N VAL A 179 -15.56 2.53 8.91
CA VAL A 179 -14.65 2.41 10.07
C VAL A 179 -13.97 3.75 10.30
#